data_8240790b0533609f7fca48a5ce5b3398
#
_entry.id   8240790b0533609f7fca48a5ce5b3398
#
_cell.length_a   1.000
_cell.length_b   1.000
_cell.length_c   1.000
_cell.angle_alpha   90.00
_cell.angle_beta   90.00
_cell.angle_gamma   90.00
#
_symmetry.space_group_name_H-M   'P 1'
#
loop_
_entity.id
_entity.type
_entity.pdbx_description
1 polymer ?
#
loop_
_entity_poly.entity_id
_entity_poly.type
_entity_poly.pdbx_seq_one_letter_code
_entity_poly.pdbx_strand_id
1 'polypeptide(L)'
;TSALGCVVADMRHDRVQTVNRLLTDLDAAATGAEMTAKADEMEALLDEAGVPFAGVERRFEFDMLYLGQTHTVSAVIEWTGDLTQNAIKTAFEAAYRATYGRLLDGIPIRVMNYRVAVTGKRPALDMAVFAPPTREDPQETTRSVYVSGGWQDARVLQRLALPEGASIPGPAVLEQPDTTIFIDPGLTGRVDKFGNLIIEEV
;
A
#
# COMPACT_ATOMS: atom_id res chain seq x y z
N THR A 1 -3.03 -12.68 0.56
CA THR A 1 -2.22 -11.45 0.36
C THR A 1 -2.88 -10.21 0.97
N SER A 2 -4.24 -10.10 1.00
CA SER A 2 -4.93 -8.92 1.55
C SER A 2 -4.69 -8.74 3.05
N ALA A 3 -4.76 -9.80 3.85
CA ALA A 3 -4.50 -9.73 5.30
C ALA A 3 -3.04 -9.30 5.59
N LEU A 4 -2.07 -9.86 4.89
CA LEU A 4 -0.66 -9.46 5.00
C LEU A 4 -0.49 -7.99 4.57
N GLY A 5 -1.14 -7.57 3.48
CA GLY A 5 -1.14 -6.18 3.04
C GLY A 5 -1.61 -5.22 4.13
N CYS A 6 -2.68 -5.56 4.85
CA CYS A 6 -3.16 -4.76 5.99
C CYS A 6 -2.18 -4.69 7.15
N VAL A 7 -1.44 -5.77 7.42
CA VAL A 7 -0.44 -5.80 8.51
C VAL A 7 0.78 -4.94 8.19
N VAL A 8 1.21 -4.89 6.94
CA VAL A 8 2.44 -4.17 6.52
C VAL A 8 2.17 -2.76 5.98
N ALA A 9 0.91 -2.42 5.71
CA ALA A 9 0.56 -1.12 5.15
C ALA A 9 0.88 0.03 6.11
N ASP A 10 1.31 1.14 5.56
CA ASP A 10 1.40 2.40 6.28
C ASP A 10 0.01 2.80 6.81
N MET A 11 -0.02 3.43 7.97
CA MET A 11 -1.26 4.00 8.52
C MET A 11 -1.38 5.44 8.03
N ARG A 12 -2.55 5.78 7.45
CA ARG A 12 -2.76 7.09 6.86
C ARG A 12 -4.11 7.68 7.28
N HIS A 13 -4.08 8.95 7.64
CA HIS A 13 -5.26 9.78 7.85
C HIS A 13 -5.32 10.88 6.79
N ASP A 14 -6.51 11.16 6.29
CA ASP A 14 -6.78 12.18 5.27
C ASP A 14 -7.90 13.11 5.74
N ARG A 15 -7.75 14.40 5.43
CA ARG A 15 -8.80 15.42 5.56
C ARG A 15 -8.89 16.20 4.26
N VAL A 16 -10.12 16.42 3.81
CA VAL A 16 -10.42 17.26 2.65
C VAL A 16 -11.35 18.38 3.12
N GLN A 17 -11.03 19.60 2.75
CA GLN A 17 -11.83 20.78 3.07
C GLN A 17 -12.18 21.53 1.78
N THR A 18 -13.47 21.78 1.57
CA THR A 18 -13.92 22.61 0.46
C THR A 18 -13.64 24.08 0.74
N VAL A 19 -13.02 24.73 -0.24
CA VAL A 19 -12.66 26.16 -0.23
C VAL A 19 -13.54 26.95 -1.20
N ASN A 20 -13.58 26.56 -2.46
CA ASN A 20 -14.33 27.15 -3.56
C ASN A 20 -14.18 28.67 -3.69
N ARG A 21 -12.94 29.17 -3.72
CA ARG A 21 -12.60 30.59 -3.85
C ARG A 21 -11.58 30.81 -4.98
N LEU A 22 -11.53 32.04 -5.51
CA LEU A 22 -10.40 32.44 -6.34
C LEU A 22 -9.13 32.46 -5.50
N LEU A 23 -8.01 32.12 -6.12
CA LEU A 23 -6.71 32.13 -5.44
C LEU A 23 -6.37 33.52 -4.93
N THR A 24 -6.76 34.56 -5.64
CA THR A 24 -6.57 35.96 -5.23
C THR A 24 -7.34 36.36 -3.97
N ASP A 25 -8.44 35.64 -3.68
CA ASP A 25 -9.31 35.90 -2.53
C ASP A 25 -9.03 34.95 -1.35
N LEU A 26 -8.02 34.07 -1.51
CA LEU A 26 -7.63 33.12 -0.49
C LEU A 26 -6.70 33.77 0.52
N ASP A 27 -7.06 33.72 1.79
CA ASP A 27 -6.10 34.00 2.86
C ASP A 27 -5.17 32.78 3.01
N ALA A 28 -4.03 32.85 2.34
CA ALA A 28 -3.08 31.74 2.31
C ALA A 28 -2.48 31.46 3.70
N ALA A 29 -2.22 32.47 4.49
CA ALA A 29 -1.65 32.31 5.84
C ALA A 29 -2.64 31.62 6.78
N ALA A 30 -3.90 32.07 6.81
CA ALA A 30 -4.94 31.42 7.61
C ALA A 30 -5.21 29.99 7.15
N THR A 31 -5.23 29.75 5.82
CA THR A 31 -5.39 28.40 5.24
C THR A 31 -4.22 27.50 5.65
N GLY A 32 -2.99 28.00 5.61
CA GLY A 32 -1.81 27.27 6.03
C GLY A 32 -1.84 26.88 7.51
N ALA A 33 -2.26 27.81 8.38
CA ALA A 33 -2.44 27.54 9.81
C ALA A 33 -3.51 26.45 10.05
N GLU A 34 -4.64 26.52 9.33
CA GLU A 34 -5.69 25.49 9.43
C GLU A 34 -5.21 24.11 8.93
N MET A 35 -4.47 24.05 7.83
CA MET A 35 -3.91 22.81 7.31
C MET A 35 -2.91 22.20 8.29
N THR A 36 -2.07 23.03 8.93
CA THR A 36 -1.12 22.58 9.96
C THR A 36 -1.86 22.00 11.17
N ALA A 37 -2.86 22.70 11.69
CA ALA A 37 -3.65 22.22 12.82
C ALA A 37 -4.31 20.86 12.52
N LYS A 38 -4.85 20.68 11.31
CA LYS A 38 -5.42 19.39 10.89
C LYS A 38 -4.35 18.30 10.77
N ALA A 39 -3.13 18.63 10.34
CA ALA A 39 -2.03 17.69 10.32
C ALA A 39 -1.63 17.27 11.74
N ASP A 40 -1.56 18.21 12.68
CA ASP A 40 -1.23 17.94 14.08
C ASP A 40 -2.29 17.03 14.74
N GLU A 41 -3.59 17.28 14.48
CA GLU A 41 -4.67 16.41 14.94
C GLU A 41 -4.54 14.98 14.41
N MET A 42 -4.22 14.82 13.11
CA MET A 42 -4.06 13.50 12.51
C MET A 42 -2.80 12.77 12.97
N GLU A 43 -1.73 13.51 13.27
CA GLU A 43 -0.51 12.94 13.85
C GLU A 43 -0.77 12.41 15.27
N ALA A 44 -1.53 13.16 16.08
CA ALA A 44 -1.95 12.70 17.40
C ALA A 44 -2.77 11.39 17.33
N LEU A 45 -3.64 11.23 16.31
CA LEU A 45 -4.36 9.98 16.10
C LEU A 45 -3.44 8.81 15.73
N LEU A 46 -2.33 9.06 15.02
CA LEU A 46 -1.32 8.04 14.77
C LEU A 46 -0.62 7.61 16.06
N ASP A 47 -0.30 8.57 16.93
CA ASP A 47 0.33 8.29 18.23
C ASP A 47 -0.60 7.46 19.14
N GLU A 48 -1.90 7.78 19.15
CA GLU A 48 -2.92 7.03 19.90
C GLU A 48 -3.09 5.59 19.43
N ALA A 49 -2.75 5.29 18.18
CA ALA A 49 -2.86 3.93 17.63
C ALA A 49 -1.90 2.92 18.31
N GLY A 50 -0.89 3.40 19.07
CA GLY A 50 0.05 2.54 19.80
C GLY A 50 0.92 1.65 18.89
N VAL A 51 1.07 2.04 17.63
CA VAL A 51 1.82 1.31 16.62
C VAL A 51 3.15 2.02 16.34
N PRO A 52 4.30 1.33 16.34
CA PRO A 52 5.58 1.98 16.04
C PRO A 52 5.64 2.39 14.57
N PHE A 53 6.07 3.63 14.31
CA PHE A 53 6.38 4.14 12.99
C PHE A 53 7.88 4.45 12.87
N ALA A 54 8.45 4.20 11.68
CA ALA A 54 9.82 4.58 11.33
C ALA A 54 9.94 6.08 11.05
N GLY A 55 8.82 6.74 10.78
CA GLY A 55 8.71 8.17 10.54
C GLY A 55 7.27 8.56 10.22
N VAL A 56 7.00 9.87 10.25
CA VAL A 56 5.71 10.43 9.88
C VAL A 56 5.92 11.38 8.71
N GLU A 57 5.08 11.27 7.70
CA GLU A 57 5.09 12.11 6.51
C GLU A 57 3.80 12.92 6.45
N ARG A 58 3.92 14.24 6.30
CA ARG A 58 2.80 15.15 6.08
C ARG A 58 2.76 15.54 4.62
N ARG A 59 1.59 15.54 4.02
CA ARG A 59 1.35 15.91 2.62
C ARG A 59 0.22 16.90 2.53
N PHE A 60 0.48 18.01 1.84
CA PHE A 60 -0.45 19.11 1.65
C PHE A 60 -0.71 19.27 0.15
N GLU A 61 -1.97 19.34 -0.23
CA GLU A 61 -2.38 19.43 -1.64
C GLU A 61 -3.53 20.41 -1.80
N PHE A 62 -3.59 21.04 -2.98
CA PHE A 62 -4.74 21.83 -3.41
C PHE A 62 -5.32 21.25 -4.70
N ASP A 63 -6.64 21.04 -4.75
CA ASP A 63 -7.38 20.75 -5.98
C ASP A 63 -7.79 22.07 -6.61
N MET A 64 -7.25 22.40 -7.77
CA MET A 64 -7.42 23.68 -8.40
C MET A 64 -7.74 23.56 -9.90
N LEU A 65 -8.31 24.59 -10.46
CA LEU A 65 -8.61 24.70 -11.89
C LEU A 65 -8.51 26.15 -12.36
N TYR A 66 -8.32 26.36 -13.65
CA TYR A 66 -8.58 27.67 -14.25
C TYR A 66 -10.08 27.91 -14.35
N LEU A 67 -10.52 29.14 -14.08
CA LEU A 67 -11.94 29.51 -14.10
C LEU A 67 -12.57 29.13 -15.43
N GLY A 68 -13.71 28.44 -15.40
CA GLY A 68 -14.40 27.94 -16.58
C GLY A 68 -14.07 26.49 -16.94
N GLN A 69 -13.10 25.86 -16.28
CA GLN A 69 -12.88 24.43 -16.43
C GLN A 69 -13.73 23.62 -15.44
N THR A 70 -13.89 22.32 -15.71
CA THR A 70 -14.68 21.39 -14.91
C THR A 70 -13.83 20.39 -14.14
N HIS A 71 -12.60 20.15 -14.59
CA HIS A 71 -11.70 19.19 -13.96
C HIS A 71 -10.60 19.91 -13.18
N THR A 72 -10.38 19.47 -11.96
CA THR A 72 -9.30 19.99 -11.11
C THR A 72 -7.99 19.27 -11.40
N VAL A 73 -6.89 19.98 -11.15
CA VAL A 73 -5.54 19.42 -11.06
C VAL A 73 -5.13 19.53 -9.60
N SER A 74 -4.65 18.40 -9.03
CA SER A 74 -4.09 18.37 -7.69
C SER A 74 -2.64 18.82 -7.71
N ALA A 75 -2.32 19.83 -6.94
CA ALA A 75 -0.99 20.38 -6.79
C ALA A 75 -0.48 20.12 -5.37
N VAL A 76 0.63 19.39 -5.27
CA VAL A 76 1.32 19.15 -3.99
C VAL A 76 2.11 20.40 -3.63
N ILE A 77 2.01 20.82 -2.37
CA ILE A 77 2.76 21.94 -1.84
C ILE A 77 3.96 21.43 -1.07
N GLU A 78 5.15 21.91 -1.44
CA GLU A 78 6.34 21.75 -0.61
C GLU A 78 6.19 22.68 0.62
N TRP A 79 6.00 22.05 1.79
CA TRP A 79 5.72 22.79 3.01
C TRP A 79 7.01 23.35 3.62
N THR A 80 7.12 24.69 3.62
CA THR A 80 8.28 25.42 4.18
C THR A 80 7.96 26.21 5.43
N GLY A 81 6.77 26.04 6.02
CA GLY A 81 6.28 26.74 7.20
C GLY A 81 5.28 27.85 6.87
N ASP A 82 5.57 28.70 5.89
CA ASP A 82 4.67 29.79 5.49
C ASP A 82 4.03 29.50 4.12
N LEU A 83 2.70 29.47 4.10
CA LEU A 83 1.95 29.33 2.86
C LEU A 83 1.66 30.70 2.24
N THR A 84 1.98 30.88 0.97
CA THR A 84 1.68 32.10 0.21
C THR A 84 0.86 31.79 -1.03
N GLN A 85 0.06 32.75 -1.51
CA GLN A 85 -0.67 32.61 -2.77
C GLN A 85 0.28 32.32 -3.94
N ASN A 86 1.49 32.88 -3.93
CA ASN A 86 2.49 32.63 -4.99
C ASN A 86 3.02 31.19 -4.96
N ALA A 87 3.26 30.61 -3.79
CA ALA A 87 3.67 29.22 -3.64
C ALA A 87 2.58 28.28 -4.18
N ILE A 88 1.31 28.54 -3.83
CA ILE A 88 0.15 27.78 -4.31
C ILE A 88 0.05 27.88 -5.85
N LYS A 89 0.18 29.11 -6.39
CA LYS A 89 0.14 29.34 -7.85
C LYS A 89 1.24 28.57 -8.56
N THR A 90 2.48 28.68 -8.09
CA THR A 90 3.64 28.00 -8.68
C THR A 90 3.46 26.48 -8.71
N ALA A 91 3.01 25.88 -7.61
CA ALA A 91 2.73 24.46 -7.54
C ALA A 91 1.61 24.04 -8.50
N PHE A 92 0.52 24.83 -8.60
CA PHE A 92 -0.54 24.58 -9.55
C PHE A 92 -0.06 24.65 -11.01
N GLU A 93 0.67 25.71 -11.37
CA GLU A 93 1.18 25.88 -12.74
C GLU A 93 2.14 24.75 -13.13
N ALA A 94 2.98 24.27 -12.21
CA ALA A 94 3.84 23.11 -12.44
C ALA A 94 3.02 21.83 -12.67
N ALA A 95 2.05 21.54 -11.82
CA ALA A 95 1.17 20.37 -11.95
C ALA A 95 0.29 20.44 -13.21
N TYR A 96 -0.24 21.62 -13.51
CA TYR A 96 -1.05 21.84 -14.70
C TYR A 96 -0.26 21.65 -15.99
N ARG A 97 0.97 22.20 -16.03
CA ARG A 97 1.87 22.03 -17.18
C ARG A 97 2.28 20.57 -17.37
N ALA A 98 2.52 19.84 -16.28
CA ALA A 98 2.81 18.41 -16.35
C ALA A 98 1.64 17.60 -16.92
N THR A 99 0.40 18.02 -16.61
CA THR A 99 -0.81 17.32 -17.07
C THR A 99 -1.21 17.68 -18.51
N TYR A 100 -1.13 18.97 -18.89
CA TYR A 100 -1.69 19.49 -20.15
C TYR A 100 -0.64 20.05 -21.12
N GLY A 101 0.64 20.10 -20.74
CA GLY A 101 1.75 20.57 -21.56
C GLY A 101 1.82 22.11 -21.74
N ARG A 102 0.82 22.87 -21.25
CA ARG A 102 0.73 24.34 -21.40
C ARG A 102 0.04 24.97 -20.20
N LEU A 103 0.16 26.29 -20.09
CA LEU A 103 -0.62 27.10 -19.13
C LEU A 103 -1.68 27.90 -19.86
N LEU A 104 -2.66 28.44 -19.13
CA LEU A 104 -3.67 29.34 -19.63
C LEU A 104 -3.43 30.74 -19.03
N ASP A 105 -2.67 31.55 -19.77
CA ASP A 105 -2.30 32.89 -19.33
C ASP A 105 -3.53 33.80 -19.20
N GLY A 106 -3.57 34.61 -18.15
CA GLY A 106 -4.62 35.59 -17.90
C GLY A 106 -5.94 34.99 -17.37
N ILE A 107 -6.06 33.68 -17.23
CA ILE A 107 -7.25 33.06 -16.65
C ILE A 107 -7.10 32.92 -15.13
N PRO A 108 -8.07 33.42 -14.34
CA PRO A 108 -8.03 33.27 -12.88
C PRO A 108 -7.99 31.80 -12.44
N ILE A 109 -7.28 31.53 -11.36
CA ILE A 109 -7.20 30.21 -10.74
C ILE A 109 -8.24 30.14 -9.61
N ARG A 110 -9.00 29.05 -9.55
CA ARG A 110 -9.93 28.75 -8.47
C ARG A 110 -9.41 27.56 -7.67
N VAL A 111 -9.35 27.74 -6.38
CA VAL A 111 -9.10 26.69 -5.38
C VAL A 111 -10.44 26.06 -5.04
N MET A 112 -10.57 24.77 -5.30
CA MET A 112 -11.79 24.00 -5.00
C MET A 112 -11.73 23.40 -3.61
N ASN A 113 -10.64 22.69 -3.31
CA ASN A 113 -10.41 22.05 -2.04
C ASN A 113 -8.93 22.18 -1.65
N TYR A 114 -8.66 22.01 -0.35
CA TYR A 114 -7.34 21.55 0.06
C TYR A 114 -7.45 20.15 0.68
N ARG A 115 -6.33 19.44 0.66
CA ARG A 115 -6.17 18.12 1.27
C ARG A 115 -4.98 18.11 2.18
N VAL A 116 -5.14 17.47 3.32
CA VAL A 116 -4.04 17.19 4.25
C VAL A 116 -4.03 15.70 4.49
N ALA A 117 -2.88 15.08 4.33
CA ALA A 117 -2.67 13.68 4.65
C ALA A 117 -1.49 13.54 5.59
N VAL A 118 -1.62 12.67 6.58
CA VAL A 118 -0.54 12.28 7.49
C VAL A 118 -0.38 10.78 7.43
N THR A 119 0.83 10.33 7.14
CA THR A 119 1.16 8.92 6.95
C THR A 119 2.23 8.50 7.93
N GLY A 120 1.91 7.59 8.84
CA GLY A 120 2.86 6.88 9.68
C GLY A 120 3.50 5.75 8.89
N LYS A 121 4.77 5.88 8.56
CA LYS A 121 5.54 4.87 7.82
C LYS A 121 5.85 3.69 8.71
N ARG A 122 5.43 2.49 8.30
CA ARG A 122 5.76 1.26 9.03
C ARG A 122 7.26 0.98 8.92
N PRO A 123 7.89 0.44 9.97
CA PRO A 123 9.23 -0.11 9.86
C PRO A 123 9.28 -1.19 8.77
N ALA A 124 10.43 -1.31 8.11
CA ALA A 124 10.64 -2.40 7.16
C ALA A 124 10.42 -3.75 7.86
N LEU A 125 9.52 -4.55 7.30
CA LEU A 125 9.21 -5.87 7.83
C LEU A 125 10.08 -6.90 7.12
N ASP A 126 10.83 -7.68 7.89
CA ASP A 126 11.48 -8.86 7.36
C ASP A 126 10.42 -9.96 7.16
N MET A 127 10.15 -10.29 5.91
CA MET A 127 9.17 -11.33 5.55
C MET A 127 9.58 -12.71 6.08
N ALA A 128 10.85 -12.94 6.40
CA ALA A 128 11.31 -14.18 7.00
C ALA A 128 10.66 -14.48 8.37
N VAL A 129 10.17 -13.44 9.07
CA VAL A 129 9.44 -13.62 10.34
C VAL A 129 8.16 -14.46 10.19
N PHE A 130 7.59 -14.53 8.99
CA PHE A 130 6.41 -15.33 8.69
C PHE A 130 6.74 -16.76 8.24
N ALA A 131 8.01 -17.09 8.04
CA ALA A 131 8.41 -18.45 7.72
C ALA A 131 8.04 -19.39 8.89
N PRO A 132 7.36 -20.52 8.61
CA PRO A 132 7.03 -21.46 9.66
C PRO A 132 8.30 -22.02 10.31
N PRO A 133 8.31 -22.27 11.63
CA PRO A 133 9.43 -22.91 12.26
C PRO A 133 9.63 -24.32 11.68
N THR A 134 10.87 -24.68 11.34
CA THR A 134 11.20 -26.02 10.87
C THR A 134 10.91 -27.04 11.97
N ARG A 135 10.13 -28.08 11.68
CA ARG A 135 9.91 -29.23 12.55
C ARG A 135 10.86 -30.35 12.15
N GLU A 136 11.43 -31.01 13.15
CA GLU A 136 12.46 -32.02 12.92
C GLU A 136 11.94 -33.33 12.30
N ASP A 137 10.63 -33.60 12.35
CA ASP A 137 10.04 -34.85 11.84
C ASP A 137 8.71 -34.60 11.11
N PRO A 138 8.76 -34.26 9.80
CA PRO A 138 7.56 -34.16 9.00
C PRO A 138 6.97 -35.56 8.81
N GLN A 139 5.83 -35.85 9.43
CA GLN A 139 5.11 -37.09 9.17
C GLN A 139 4.66 -37.12 7.72
N GLU A 140 5.13 -38.13 7.01
CA GLU A 140 4.73 -38.43 5.63
C GLU A 140 3.81 -39.64 5.61
N THR A 141 2.67 -39.48 4.94
CA THR A 141 1.74 -40.59 4.66
C THR A 141 1.41 -40.64 3.18
N THR A 142 0.66 -41.64 2.77
CA THR A 142 0.20 -41.79 1.38
C THR A 142 -1.32 -41.82 1.35
N ARG A 143 -1.91 -41.19 0.35
CA ARG A 143 -3.36 -41.16 0.14
C ARG A 143 -3.65 -41.38 -1.35
N SER A 144 -4.62 -42.23 -1.68
CA SER A 144 -5.11 -42.35 -3.05
C SER A 144 -5.97 -41.13 -3.41
N VAL A 145 -5.63 -40.48 -4.53
CA VAL A 145 -6.34 -39.30 -5.06
C VAL A 145 -6.76 -39.55 -6.50
N TYR A 146 -7.90 -39.02 -6.90
CA TYR A 146 -8.35 -39.13 -8.29
C TYR A 146 -7.89 -37.91 -9.08
N VAL A 147 -6.96 -38.06 -10.00
CA VAL A 147 -6.38 -36.99 -10.81
C VAL A 147 -6.09 -37.48 -12.24
N SER A 148 -6.25 -36.61 -13.22
CA SER A 148 -5.98 -36.89 -14.63
C SER A 148 -6.70 -38.14 -15.17
N GLY A 149 -7.94 -38.40 -14.69
CA GLY A 149 -8.79 -39.48 -15.14
C GLY A 149 -8.51 -40.85 -14.49
N GLY A 150 -7.69 -40.89 -13.41
CA GLY A 150 -7.36 -42.13 -12.70
C GLY A 150 -7.03 -41.93 -11.23
N TRP A 151 -7.03 -43.03 -10.48
CA TRP A 151 -6.56 -43.06 -9.10
C TRP A 151 -5.04 -43.17 -9.06
N GLN A 152 -4.38 -42.31 -8.30
CA GLN A 152 -2.93 -42.31 -8.10
C GLN A 152 -2.62 -42.11 -6.61
N ASP A 153 -1.53 -42.69 -6.16
CA ASP A 153 -1.05 -42.49 -4.79
C ASP A 153 -0.28 -41.19 -4.71
N ALA A 154 -0.75 -40.28 -3.83
CA ALA A 154 -0.14 -38.99 -3.54
C ALA A 154 0.51 -39.01 -2.15
N ARG A 155 1.70 -38.42 -2.05
CA ARG A 155 2.35 -38.16 -0.77
C ARG A 155 1.55 -37.10 0.01
N VAL A 156 1.35 -37.34 1.32
CA VAL A 156 0.68 -36.39 2.21
C VAL A 156 1.71 -35.88 3.21
N LEU A 157 1.94 -34.59 3.24
CA LEU A 157 2.97 -33.94 4.04
C LEU A 157 2.36 -32.77 4.83
N GLN A 158 2.91 -32.50 6.03
CA GLN A 158 2.55 -31.33 6.79
C GLN A 158 3.27 -30.10 6.23
N ARG A 159 2.49 -29.16 5.64
CA ARG A 159 3.02 -27.98 4.93
C ARG A 159 3.98 -27.15 5.78
N LEU A 160 3.63 -26.89 7.05
CA LEU A 160 4.40 -26.05 7.94
C LEU A 160 5.62 -26.75 8.56
N ALA A 161 5.81 -28.04 8.28
CA ALA A 161 6.99 -28.80 8.72
C ALA A 161 8.07 -28.88 7.63
N LEU A 162 7.79 -28.44 6.43
CA LEU A 162 8.72 -28.50 5.30
C LEU A 162 9.85 -27.45 5.48
N PRO A 163 11.13 -27.87 5.41
CA PRO A 163 12.24 -26.94 5.50
C PRO A 163 12.43 -26.11 4.24
N GLU A 164 13.18 -25.02 4.34
CA GLU A 164 13.68 -24.28 3.19
C GLU A 164 14.42 -25.22 2.21
N GLY A 165 14.19 -25.03 0.93
CA GLY A 165 14.78 -25.86 -0.13
C GLY A 165 14.12 -27.22 -0.34
N ALA A 166 13.13 -27.61 0.47
CA ALA A 166 12.38 -28.83 0.24
C ALA A 166 11.80 -28.86 -1.18
N SER A 167 11.97 -29.98 -1.86
CA SER A 167 11.45 -30.23 -3.22
C SER A 167 10.42 -31.37 -3.16
N ILE A 168 9.21 -31.09 -3.58
CA ILE A 168 8.08 -32.00 -3.46
C ILE A 168 7.51 -32.24 -4.86
N PRO A 169 7.86 -33.36 -5.52
CA PRO A 169 7.23 -33.73 -6.80
C PRO A 169 5.78 -34.13 -6.56
N GLY A 170 4.90 -33.78 -7.50
CA GLY A 170 3.51 -34.25 -7.57
C GLY A 170 3.38 -35.68 -8.12
N PRO A 171 2.28 -36.37 -7.81
CA PRO A 171 1.15 -35.87 -7.04
C PRO A 171 1.44 -35.84 -5.54
N ALA A 172 1.14 -34.71 -4.90
CA ALA A 172 1.31 -34.55 -3.46
C ALA A 172 0.21 -33.68 -2.85
N VAL A 173 -0.12 -33.97 -1.60
CA VAL A 173 -1.08 -33.21 -0.77
C VAL A 173 -0.32 -32.58 0.40
N LEU A 174 -0.35 -31.27 0.52
CA LEU A 174 0.26 -30.56 1.64
C LEU A 174 -0.86 -30.05 2.55
N GLU A 175 -0.90 -30.57 3.75
CA GLU A 175 -1.91 -30.23 4.75
C GLU A 175 -1.38 -29.21 5.76
N GLN A 176 -2.22 -28.24 6.12
CA GLN A 176 -2.04 -27.34 7.25
C GLN A 176 -3.39 -27.04 7.90
N PRO A 177 -3.45 -26.47 9.12
CA PRO A 177 -4.69 -26.34 9.87
C PRO A 177 -5.84 -25.60 9.16
N ASP A 178 -5.52 -24.67 8.28
CA ASP A 178 -6.50 -23.76 7.64
C ASP A 178 -6.63 -23.97 6.12
N THR A 179 -5.79 -24.80 5.51
CA THR A 179 -5.85 -25.07 4.07
C THR A 179 -5.17 -26.38 3.67
N THR A 180 -5.41 -26.81 2.44
CA THR A 180 -4.75 -27.92 1.79
C THR A 180 -4.28 -27.49 0.41
N ILE A 181 -3.06 -27.86 0.04
CA ILE A 181 -2.48 -27.59 -1.27
C ILE A 181 -2.27 -28.92 -1.98
N PHE A 182 -2.73 -29.02 -3.22
CA PHE A 182 -2.47 -30.16 -4.09
C PHE A 182 -1.43 -29.77 -5.15
N ILE A 183 -0.41 -30.59 -5.30
CA ILE A 183 0.59 -30.48 -6.36
C ILE A 183 0.25 -31.55 -7.40
N ASP A 184 -0.10 -31.12 -8.61
CA ASP A 184 -0.47 -32.02 -9.70
C ASP A 184 0.70 -32.87 -10.17
N PRO A 185 0.42 -34.07 -10.77
CA PRO A 185 1.45 -34.83 -11.46
C PRO A 185 2.15 -34.01 -12.54
N GLY A 186 3.50 -34.07 -12.59
CA GLY A 186 4.30 -33.25 -13.51
C GLY A 186 4.69 -31.90 -13.01
N LEU A 187 4.15 -31.46 -11.84
CA LEU A 187 4.59 -30.24 -11.14
C LEU A 187 5.51 -30.59 -9.97
N THR A 188 6.33 -29.63 -9.58
CA THR A 188 7.17 -29.71 -8.38
C THR A 188 7.00 -28.46 -7.52
N GLY A 189 6.69 -28.66 -6.25
CA GLY A 189 6.68 -27.63 -5.24
C GLY A 189 8.05 -27.44 -4.61
N ARG A 190 8.51 -26.17 -4.46
CA ARG A 190 9.74 -25.84 -3.75
C ARG A 190 9.43 -24.84 -2.64
N VAL A 191 10.01 -25.03 -1.45
CA VAL A 191 9.91 -24.11 -0.33
C VAL A 191 11.06 -23.09 -0.40
N ASP A 192 10.73 -21.79 -0.46
CA ASP A 192 11.72 -20.73 -0.44
C ASP A 192 12.13 -20.31 0.99
N LYS A 193 13.08 -19.36 1.10
CA LYS A 193 13.60 -18.84 2.37
C LYS A 193 12.56 -18.10 3.23
N PHE A 194 11.42 -17.72 2.66
CA PHE A 194 10.31 -17.08 3.37
C PHE A 194 9.22 -18.08 3.76
N GLY A 195 9.42 -19.36 3.45
CA GLY A 195 8.42 -20.40 3.66
C GLY A 195 7.31 -20.39 2.59
N ASN A 196 7.45 -19.68 1.48
CA ASN A 196 6.50 -19.79 0.38
C ASN A 196 6.68 -21.12 -0.36
N LEU A 197 5.57 -21.68 -0.83
CA LEU A 197 5.58 -22.82 -1.74
C LEU A 197 5.44 -22.31 -3.18
N ILE A 198 6.49 -22.49 -3.96
CA ILE A 198 6.52 -22.17 -5.39
C ILE A 198 6.29 -23.48 -6.15
N ILE A 199 5.27 -23.52 -7.01
CA ILE A 199 4.93 -24.71 -7.80
C ILE A 199 5.22 -24.39 -9.27
N GLU A 200 6.04 -25.23 -9.89
CA GLU A 200 6.54 -25.05 -11.26
C GLU A 200 6.43 -26.37 -12.05
N GLU A 201 6.35 -26.27 -13.37
CA GLU A 201 6.50 -27.41 -14.28
C GLU A 201 7.96 -27.90 -14.24
N VAL A 202 8.13 -29.22 -14.34
CA VAL A 202 9.45 -29.87 -14.33
C VAL A 202 10.00 -29.98 -15.75
#